data_2fab0d5fb58a951222443e4265b7ec73
#
_entry.id   2fab0d5fb58a951222443e4265b7ec73
#
_cell.length_a   1.000
_cell.length_b   1.000
_cell.length_c   1.000
_cell.angle_alpha   90.00
_cell.angle_beta   90.00
_cell.angle_gamma   90.00
#
_symmetry.space_group_name_H-M   'P 1'
#
loop_
_entity.id
_entity.type
_entity.pdbx_description
1 polymer ?
#
loop_
_entity_poly.entity_id
_entity_poly.type
_entity_poly.pdbx_seq_one_letter_code
_entity_poly.pdbx_strand_id
1 'polypeptide(L)'
;MSKDTGLRAITDHVQDLWQLANFSFHTPRSLTKFRQIKSVARNSGAQCFIESGTYKGHTTKRCAPEFQRIVTIEIDEKLAQNAKQFLCNNLNIEVLQGDVIDCLPNILDRDDIQNVLVYLDGHFSGGITGKGEIDEPACDAINILTKYADKLSAFIVDDFREFGKPGFPKKSHLIDACEDFFGDHTKLTVHLDQVIVLRMNV
;
A
#
# COMPACT_ATOMS: atom_id res chain seq x y z
N MET A 1 7.16 -19.04 17.59
CA MET A 1 7.80 -18.77 16.27
C MET A 1 7.10 -19.65 15.24
N SER A 2 6.22 -19.09 14.44
CA SER A 2 5.41 -19.86 13.49
C SER A 2 6.28 -20.26 12.30
N LYS A 3 6.39 -21.59 12.07
CA LYS A 3 7.05 -22.20 10.91
C LYS A 3 6.38 -21.81 9.56
N ASP A 4 5.17 -21.22 9.61
CA ASP A 4 4.39 -20.87 8.43
C ASP A 4 4.95 -19.70 7.59
N THR A 5 5.68 -18.75 8.21
CA THR A 5 6.16 -17.57 7.47
C THR A 5 7.31 -17.88 6.50
N GLY A 6 8.15 -18.85 6.82
CA GLY A 6 9.27 -19.27 5.96
C GLY A 6 8.79 -20.11 4.76
N LEU A 7 7.93 -21.10 5.01
CA LEU A 7 7.38 -21.97 3.95
C LEU A 7 6.52 -21.15 2.98
N ARG A 8 5.70 -20.23 3.48
CA ARG A 8 4.85 -19.36 2.67
C ARG A 8 5.67 -18.37 1.83
N ALA A 9 6.78 -17.84 2.37
CA ALA A 9 7.70 -17.01 1.60
C ALA A 9 8.36 -17.80 0.45
N ILE A 10 8.68 -19.09 0.67
CA ILE A 10 9.23 -19.96 -0.37
C ILE A 10 8.17 -20.27 -1.43
N THR A 11 6.94 -20.59 -1.03
CA THR A 11 5.85 -20.86 -1.98
C THR A 11 5.48 -19.62 -2.78
N ASP A 12 5.41 -18.44 -2.17
CA ASP A 12 5.19 -17.17 -2.85
C ASP A 12 6.31 -16.89 -3.86
N HIS A 13 7.57 -17.15 -3.49
CA HIS A 13 8.71 -16.95 -4.37
C HIS A 13 8.72 -17.90 -5.56
N VAL A 14 8.41 -19.18 -5.32
CA VAL A 14 8.31 -20.19 -6.40
C VAL A 14 7.17 -19.85 -7.36
N GLN A 15 6.03 -19.38 -6.83
CA GLN A 15 4.89 -18.95 -7.66
C GLN A 15 5.21 -17.69 -8.47
N ASP A 16 5.90 -16.70 -7.88
CA ASP A 16 6.34 -15.50 -8.59
C ASP A 16 7.33 -15.87 -9.72
N LEU A 17 8.28 -16.79 -9.46
CA LEU A 17 9.19 -17.30 -10.49
C LEU A 17 8.46 -18.07 -11.59
N TRP A 18 7.45 -18.87 -11.24
CA TRP A 18 6.64 -19.60 -12.20
C TRP A 18 5.80 -18.65 -13.07
N GLN A 19 5.23 -17.59 -12.47
CA GLN A 19 4.52 -16.55 -13.20
C GLN A 19 5.44 -15.78 -14.15
N LEU A 20 6.66 -15.44 -13.71
CA LEU A 20 7.70 -14.85 -14.56
C LEU A 20 8.05 -15.75 -15.74
N ALA A 21 8.24 -17.05 -15.50
CA ALA A 21 8.55 -18.02 -16.55
C ALA A 21 7.43 -18.19 -17.58
N ASN A 22 6.18 -17.98 -17.17
CA ASN A 22 5.01 -18.09 -18.05
C ASN A 22 4.49 -16.72 -18.57
N PHE A 23 5.27 -15.64 -18.40
CA PHE A 23 4.85 -14.28 -18.78
C PHE A 23 3.50 -13.84 -18.19
N SER A 24 3.14 -14.39 -17.04
CA SER A 24 1.88 -14.11 -16.35
C SER A 24 2.13 -13.12 -15.20
N PHE A 25 2.11 -11.83 -15.50
CA PHE A 25 2.45 -10.75 -14.54
C PHE A 25 1.22 -10.22 -13.78
N HIS A 26 0.11 -10.95 -13.76
CA HIS A 26 -1.20 -10.38 -13.44
C HIS A 26 -1.54 -10.23 -11.95
N THR A 27 -0.74 -10.78 -11.02
CA THR A 27 -1.02 -10.68 -9.57
C THR A 27 0.27 -10.81 -8.76
N PRO A 28 0.98 -9.70 -8.49
CA PRO A 28 2.18 -9.77 -7.67
C PRO A 28 1.83 -10.27 -6.26
N ARG A 29 2.63 -11.22 -5.75
CA ARG A 29 2.49 -11.77 -4.41
C ARG A 29 3.09 -10.84 -3.36
N SER A 30 2.79 -11.07 -2.09
CA SER A 30 3.25 -10.23 -1.00
C SER A 30 4.78 -10.01 -0.95
N LEU A 31 5.57 -10.95 -1.46
CA LEU A 31 7.03 -10.78 -1.56
C LEU A 31 7.42 -9.80 -2.68
N THR A 32 6.76 -9.88 -3.83
CA THR A 32 6.99 -8.95 -4.94
C THR A 32 6.48 -7.55 -4.59
N LYS A 33 5.29 -7.43 -3.99
CA LYS A 33 4.77 -6.18 -3.42
C LYS A 33 5.77 -5.56 -2.43
N PHE A 34 6.30 -6.35 -1.48
CA PHE A 34 7.33 -5.89 -0.53
C PHE A 34 8.60 -5.40 -1.22
N ARG A 35 9.12 -6.13 -2.23
CA ARG A 35 10.31 -5.71 -2.97
C ARG A 35 10.11 -4.37 -3.66
N GLN A 36 8.93 -4.16 -4.21
CA GLN A 36 8.55 -2.90 -4.86
C GLN A 36 8.48 -1.76 -3.84
N ILE A 37 7.76 -1.95 -2.73
CA ILE A 37 7.67 -1.00 -1.62
C ILE A 37 9.08 -0.61 -1.14
N LYS A 38 9.94 -1.60 -0.90
CA LYS A 38 11.33 -1.39 -0.48
C LYS A 38 12.15 -0.58 -1.50
N SER A 39 11.99 -0.88 -2.79
CA SER A 39 12.67 -0.14 -3.86
C SER A 39 12.20 1.31 -3.92
N VAL A 40 10.90 1.53 -3.83
CA VAL A 40 10.30 2.88 -3.81
C VAL A 40 10.76 3.66 -2.57
N ALA A 41 10.70 3.04 -1.39
CA ALA A 41 11.15 3.67 -0.14
C ALA A 41 12.61 4.15 -0.21
N ARG A 42 13.51 3.31 -0.75
CA ARG A 42 14.93 3.67 -0.91
C ARG A 42 15.15 4.81 -1.90
N ASN A 43 14.41 4.80 -3.01
CA ASN A 43 14.53 5.81 -4.05
C ASN A 43 13.94 7.18 -3.63
N SER A 44 12.91 7.17 -2.78
CA SER A 44 12.22 8.37 -2.29
C SER A 44 12.75 8.88 -0.96
N GLY A 45 13.58 8.11 -0.24
CA GLY A 45 14.04 8.43 1.11
C GLY A 45 12.92 8.34 2.16
N ALA A 46 11.85 7.59 1.90
CA ALA A 46 10.75 7.45 2.82
C ALA A 46 11.18 6.77 4.14
N GLN A 47 10.72 7.33 5.26
CA GLN A 47 11.02 6.85 6.61
C GLN A 47 9.77 6.30 7.30
N CYS A 48 8.60 6.81 6.95
CA CYS A 48 7.32 6.34 7.43
C CYS A 48 6.57 5.60 6.32
N PHE A 49 5.82 4.57 6.69
CA PHE A 49 5.00 3.78 5.78
C PHE A 49 3.56 3.76 6.27
N ILE A 50 2.62 4.12 5.40
CA ILE A 50 1.18 4.01 5.65
C ILE A 50 0.63 3.02 4.64
N GLU A 51 -0.07 1.98 5.13
CA GLU A 51 -0.68 0.94 4.31
C GLU A 51 -2.19 0.96 4.50
N SER A 52 -2.94 0.96 3.41
CA SER A 52 -4.37 0.70 3.36
C SER A 52 -4.59 -0.74 2.94
N GLY A 53 -5.38 -1.52 3.72
CA GLY A 53 -5.59 -2.94 3.48
C GLY A 53 -4.57 -3.84 4.16
N THR A 54 -4.57 -3.87 5.50
CA THR A 54 -3.67 -4.74 6.30
C THR A 54 -3.88 -6.22 6.04
N TYR A 55 -5.15 -6.64 5.89
CA TYR A 55 -5.54 -8.04 5.76
C TYR A 55 -4.89 -8.92 6.85
N LYS A 56 -3.99 -9.85 6.48
CA LYS A 56 -3.26 -10.72 7.41
C LYS A 56 -1.93 -10.12 7.92
N GLY A 57 -1.57 -8.93 7.52
CA GLY A 57 -0.37 -8.21 7.96
C GLY A 57 0.95 -8.77 7.44
N HIS A 58 0.96 -9.63 6.41
CA HIS A 58 2.21 -10.22 5.91
C HIS A 58 3.10 -9.21 5.19
N THR A 59 2.52 -8.32 4.40
CA THR A 59 3.25 -7.22 3.73
C THR A 59 3.78 -6.25 4.77
N THR A 60 2.91 -5.78 5.67
CA THR A 60 3.26 -4.91 6.81
C THR A 60 4.45 -5.45 7.59
N LYS A 61 4.41 -6.74 7.97
CA LYS A 61 5.48 -7.39 8.74
C LYS A 61 6.82 -7.41 8.01
N ARG A 62 6.79 -7.64 6.68
CA ARG A 62 8.01 -7.61 5.87
C ARG A 62 8.59 -6.21 5.77
N CYS A 63 7.75 -5.18 5.79
CA CYS A 63 8.15 -3.79 5.77
C CYS A 63 8.75 -3.30 7.11
N ALA A 64 8.50 -3.98 8.23
CA ALA A 64 8.94 -3.56 9.56
C ALA A 64 10.43 -3.15 9.65
N PRO A 65 11.40 -3.88 9.07
CA PRO A 65 12.82 -3.51 9.15
C PRO A 65 13.24 -2.37 8.21
N GLU A 66 12.37 -1.93 7.30
CA GLU A 66 12.71 -0.94 6.29
C GLU A 66 12.27 0.48 6.68
N PHE A 67 11.37 0.63 7.67
CA PHE A 67 10.78 1.91 8.06
C PHE A 67 10.92 2.17 9.56
N GLN A 68 11.05 3.44 9.93
CA GLN A 68 11.08 3.88 11.32
C GLN A 68 9.71 3.77 11.97
N ARG A 69 8.67 4.07 11.23
CA ARG A 69 7.27 4.03 11.65
C ARG A 69 6.39 3.42 10.56
N ILE A 70 5.46 2.56 10.96
CA ILE A 70 4.45 1.98 10.08
C ILE A 70 3.08 2.17 10.72
N VAL A 71 2.13 2.67 9.96
CA VAL A 71 0.72 2.68 10.30
C VAL A 71 -0.02 1.91 9.22
N THR A 72 -0.75 0.87 9.60
CA THR A 72 -1.54 0.06 8.66
C THR A 72 -3.01 0.10 9.06
N ILE A 73 -3.88 0.24 8.07
CA ILE A 73 -5.32 0.49 8.24
C ILE A 73 -6.08 -0.74 7.73
N GLU A 74 -7.01 -1.23 8.53
CA GLU A 74 -7.88 -2.36 8.19
C GLU A 74 -9.32 -2.01 8.56
N ILE A 75 -10.22 -2.13 7.58
CA ILE A 75 -11.62 -1.78 7.78
C ILE A 75 -12.39 -2.86 8.54
N ASP A 76 -12.06 -4.14 8.31
CA ASP A 76 -12.69 -5.26 9.01
C ASP A 76 -12.14 -5.37 10.43
N GLU A 77 -13.03 -5.29 11.43
CA GLU A 77 -12.67 -5.34 12.84
C GLU A 77 -11.93 -6.64 13.21
N LYS A 78 -12.39 -7.78 12.71
CA LYS A 78 -11.81 -9.08 13.02
C LYS A 78 -10.44 -9.25 12.39
N LEU A 79 -10.26 -8.80 11.15
CA LEU A 79 -8.96 -8.80 10.49
C LEU A 79 -7.99 -7.83 11.21
N ALA A 80 -8.45 -6.64 11.59
CA ALA A 80 -7.65 -5.69 12.36
C ALA A 80 -7.19 -6.26 13.71
N GLN A 81 -8.07 -6.93 14.46
CA GLN A 81 -7.71 -7.60 15.70
C GLN A 81 -6.68 -8.71 15.49
N ASN A 82 -6.86 -9.55 14.47
CA ASN A 82 -5.91 -10.61 14.12
C ASN A 82 -4.56 -10.04 13.71
N ALA A 83 -4.54 -8.96 12.92
CA ALA A 83 -3.33 -8.28 12.50
C ALA A 83 -2.60 -7.65 13.70
N LYS A 84 -3.31 -6.99 14.63
CA LYS A 84 -2.74 -6.48 15.89
C LYS A 84 -2.03 -7.59 16.67
N GLN A 85 -2.66 -8.75 16.80
CA GLN A 85 -2.04 -9.89 17.48
C GLN A 85 -0.82 -10.45 16.73
N PHE A 86 -0.91 -10.56 15.40
CA PHE A 86 0.18 -11.07 14.56
C PHE A 86 1.40 -10.15 14.53
N LEU A 87 1.20 -8.84 14.63
CA LEU A 87 2.22 -7.80 14.52
C LEU A 87 2.71 -7.27 15.88
N CYS A 88 2.19 -7.78 17.02
CA CYS A 88 2.42 -7.25 18.35
C CYS A 88 3.91 -7.14 18.78
N ASN A 89 4.80 -7.94 18.20
CA ASN A 89 6.23 -7.89 18.48
C ASN A 89 7.01 -6.86 17.64
N ASN A 90 6.34 -6.16 16.72
CA ASN A 90 6.96 -5.13 15.88
C ASN A 90 6.61 -3.74 16.45
N LEU A 91 7.48 -3.20 17.31
CA LEU A 91 7.21 -1.98 18.09
C LEU A 91 7.03 -0.72 17.24
N ASN A 92 7.48 -0.75 15.98
CA ASN A 92 7.32 0.34 15.03
C ASN A 92 6.05 0.24 14.16
N ILE A 93 5.17 -0.75 14.42
CA ILE A 93 3.92 -0.96 13.68
C ILE A 93 2.72 -0.61 14.56
N GLU A 94 1.85 0.22 14.04
CA GLU A 94 0.54 0.53 14.57
C GLU A 94 -0.53 0.02 13.61
N VAL A 95 -1.51 -0.75 14.12
CA VAL A 95 -2.66 -1.25 13.35
C VAL A 95 -3.90 -0.47 13.77
N LEU A 96 -4.49 0.25 12.84
CA LEU A 96 -5.74 0.98 13.04
C LEU A 96 -6.92 0.20 12.41
N GLN A 97 -8.04 0.17 13.12
CA GLN A 97 -9.29 -0.28 12.54
C GLN A 97 -10.09 0.94 12.08
N GLY A 98 -10.50 0.95 10.81
CA GLY A 98 -11.30 2.02 10.26
C GLY A 98 -11.22 2.09 8.73
N ASP A 99 -11.98 3.04 8.17
CA ASP A 99 -11.89 3.38 6.76
C ASP A 99 -10.64 4.24 6.49
N VAL A 100 -9.97 3.99 5.36
CA VAL A 100 -8.77 4.75 4.96
C VAL A 100 -9.08 6.23 4.77
N ILE A 101 -10.25 6.57 4.26
CA ILE A 101 -10.68 7.96 4.03
C ILE A 101 -10.76 8.74 5.34
N ASP A 102 -11.24 8.10 6.41
CA ASP A 102 -11.35 8.72 7.73
C ASP A 102 -10.00 8.70 8.50
N CYS A 103 -9.22 7.65 8.31
CA CYS A 103 -7.97 7.46 9.04
C CYS A 103 -6.81 8.31 8.51
N LEU A 104 -6.68 8.47 7.18
CA LEU A 104 -5.54 9.17 6.57
C LEU A 104 -5.33 10.59 7.10
N PRO A 105 -6.33 11.47 7.21
CA PRO A 105 -6.11 12.82 7.74
C PRO A 105 -5.56 12.78 9.17
N ASN A 106 -6.15 11.95 10.03
CA ASN A 106 -5.75 11.83 11.43
C ASN A 106 -4.32 11.31 11.61
N ILE A 107 -3.86 10.44 10.70
CA ILE A 107 -2.48 9.93 10.69
C ILE A 107 -1.53 11.02 10.20
N LEU A 108 -1.86 11.66 9.08
CA LEU A 108 -1.00 12.65 8.43
C LEU A 108 -0.91 13.97 9.19
N ASP A 109 -1.88 14.28 10.07
CA ASP A 109 -1.81 15.44 10.97
C ASP A 109 -0.77 15.27 12.10
N ARG A 110 -0.31 14.05 12.38
CA ARG A 110 0.69 13.78 13.43
C ARG A 110 2.05 14.39 13.08
N ASP A 111 2.76 14.90 14.09
CA ASP A 111 4.08 15.51 13.92
C ASP A 111 5.19 14.47 13.63
N ASP A 112 5.03 13.24 14.16
CA ASP A 112 5.97 12.13 13.99
C ASP A 112 5.83 11.42 12.63
N ILE A 113 4.89 11.84 11.78
CA ILE A 113 4.64 11.28 10.45
C ILE A 113 5.16 12.25 9.38
N GLN A 114 6.36 11.94 8.87
CA GLN A 114 7.09 12.71 7.86
C GLN A 114 7.80 11.77 6.88
N ASN A 115 8.13 12.24 5.69
CA ASN A 115 8.78 11.45 4.64
C ASN A 115 8.05 10.13 4.38
N VAL A 116 6.79 10.24 4.03
CA VAL A 116 5.85 9.13 4.00
C VAL A 116 5.82 8.46 2.63
N LEU A 117 5.86 7.14 2.62
CA LEU A 117 5.38 6.30 1.52
C LEU A 117 3.99 5.77 1.88
N VAL A 118 2.99 6.10 1.07
CA VAL A 118 1.64 5.55 1.20
C VAL A 118 1.44 4.42 0.20
N TYR A 119 0.87 3.30 0.67
CA TYR A 119 0.54 2.13 -0.14
C TYR A 119 -0.98 1.88 -0.07
N LEU A 120 -1.66 2.08 -1.19
CA LEU A 120 -3.10 1.92 -1.32
C LEU A 120 -3.43 0.55 -1.94
N ASP A 121 -3.77 -0.42 -1.10
CA ASP A 121 -4.16 -1.81 -1.44
C ASP A 121 -5.51 -2.17 -0.79
N GLY A 122 -6.34 -1.18 -0.49
CA GLY A 122 -7.55 -1.31 0.30
C GLY A 122 -8.85 -1.36 -0.50
N HIS A 123 -8.91 -2.09 -1.63
CA HIS A 123 -10.17 -2.26 -2.35
C HIS A 123 -10.99 -3.44 -1.81
N PHE A 124 -12.30 -3.39 -2.01
CA PHE A 124 -13.19 -4.50 -1.65
C PHE A 124 -13.05 -5.66 -2.64
N SER A 125 -12.35 -6.71 -2.22
CA SER A 125 -12.12 -7.91 -3.05
C SER A 125 -13.22 -8.98 -2.94
N GLY A 126 -14.29 -8.73 -2.15
CA GLY A 126 -15.31 -9.72 -1.84
C GLY A 126 -14.90 -10.73 -0.74
N GLY A 127 -15.81 -11.62 -0.37
CA GLY A 127 -15.54 -12.68 0.60
C GLY A 127 -15.37 -12.16 2.04
N ILE A 128 -14.19 -12.40 2.64
CA ILE A 128 -13.88 -12.03 4.04
C ILE A 128 -13.25 -10.64 4.19
N THR A 129 -13.08 -9.87 3.11
CA THR A 129 -12.56 -8.51 3.18
C THR A 129 -13.66 -7.54 3.58
N GLY A 130 -13.32 -6.53 4.40
CA GLY A 130 -14.25 -5.48 4.81
C GLY A 130 -14.69 -4.62 3.62
N LYS A 131 -15.87 -4.01 3.72
CA LYS A 131 -16.42 -3.10 2.73
C LYS A 131 -16.61 -1.73 3.37
N GLY A 132 -15.96 -0.69 2.81
CA GLY A 132 -16.21 0.71 3.13
C GLY A 132 -17.46 1.25 2.43
N GLU A 133 -17.69 2.53 2.53
CA GLU A 133 -18.77 3.21 1.80
C GLU A 133 -18.50 3.24 0.29
N ILE A 134 -17.22 3.22 -0.12
CA ILE A 134 -16.74 3.25 -1.50
C ILE A 134 -16.02 1.95 -1.80
N ASP A 135 -16.36 1.30 -2.92
CA ASP A 135 -15.76 0.01 -3.31
C ASP A 135 -14.28 0.13 -3.71
N GLU A 136 -13.88 1.29 -4.27
CA GLU A 136 -12.49 1.60 -4.65
C GLU A 136 -12.13 3.02 -4.19
N PRO A 137 -11.51 3.16 -2.99
CA PRO A 137 -11.24 4.47 -2.39
C PRO A 137 -9.95 5.15 -2.89
N ALA A 138 -9.18 4.55 -3.81
CA ALA A 138 -7.86 5.07 -4.16
C ALA A 138 -7.89 6.52 -4.68
N CYS A 139 -8.83 6.87 -5.57
CA CYS A 139 -8.92 8.25 -6.08
C CYS A 139 -9.26 9.25 -4.97
N ASP A 140 -10.17 8.89 -4.06
CA ASP A 140 -10.55 9.75 -2.93
C ASP A 140 -9.40 9.86 -1.92
N ALA A 141 -8.69 8.76 -1.67
CA ALA A 141 -7.47 8.77 -0.86
C ALA A 141 -6.40 9.69 -1.47
N ILE A 142 -6.17 9.65 -2.79
CA ILE A 142 -5.23 10.55 -3.48
C ILE A 142 -5.65 12.02 -3.30
N ASN A 143 -6.94 12.33 -3.42
CA ASN A 143 -7.45 13.68 -3.19
C ASN A 143 -7.18 14.17 -1.73
N ILE A 144 -7.26 13.27 -0.76
CA ILE A 144 -6.85 13.57 0.62
C ILE A 144 -5.35 13.81 0.69
N LEU A 145 -4.54 12.90 0.11
CA LEU A 145 -3.08 12.98 0.12
C LEU A 145 -2.55 14.28 -0.48
N THR A 146 -3.24 14.88 -1.44
CA THR A 146 -2.84 16.16 -2.06
C THR A 146 -2.69 17.28 -1.02
N LYS A 147 -3.51 17.29 0.05
CA LYS A 147 -3.41 18.27 1.13
C LYS A 147 -2.16 18.12 2.00
N TYR A 148 -1.53 16.96 1.93
CA TYR A 148 -0.35 16.57 2.71
C TYR A 148 0.85 16.27 1.82
N ALA A 149 0.82 16.77 0.57
CA ALA A 149 1.87 16.48 -0.40
C ALA A 149 3.28 16.81 0.10
N ASP A 150 3.43 17.83 0.96
CA ASP A 150 4.68 18.23 1.60
C ASP A 150 5.28 17.15 2.53
N LYS A 151 4.44 16.34 3.17
CA LYS A 151 4.86 15.23 4.03
C LYS A 151 5.18 13.94 3.26
N LEU A 152 4.73 13.82 2.01
CA LEU A 152 4.88 12.60 1.22
C LEU A 152 6.18 12.61 0.40
N SER A 153 6.84 11.45 0.38
CA SER A 153 7.96 11.16 -0.53
C SER A 153 7.52 10.36 -1.75
N ALA A 154 6.49 9.54 -1.59
CA ALA A 154 5.92 8.70 -2.65
C ALA A 154 4.55 8.15 -2.25
N PHE A 155 3.80 7.66 -3.24
CA PHE A 155 2.70 6.72 -2.99
C PHE A 155 2.61 5.67 -4.09
N ILE A 156 1.97 4.54 -3.76
CA ILE A 156 1.74 3.42 -4.66
C ILE A 156 0.25 3.07 -4.60
N VAL A 157 -0.37 2.89 -5.77
CA VAL A 157 -1.72 2.31 -5.90
C VAL A 157 -1.58 0.92 -6.47
N ASP A 158 -2.07 -0.09 -5.77
CA ASP A 158 -2.00 -1.49 -6.19
C ASP A 158 -3.18 -1.89 -7.08
N ASP A 159 -3.09 -3.08 -7.66
CA ASP A 159 -4.12 -3.70 -8.47
C ASP A 159 -4.63 -2.83 -9.64
N PHE A 160 -3.73 -2.12 -10.34
CA PHE A 160 -4.04 -1.24 -11.47
C PHE A 160 -4.88 -1.93 -12.56
N ARG A 161 -4.81 -3.26 -12.69
CA ARG A 161 -5.64 -4.06 -13.60
C ARG A 161 -7.14 -4.00 -13.32
N GLU A 162 -7.52 -3.69 -12.06
CA GLU A 162 -8.93 -3.61 -11.65
C GLU A 162 -9.59 -2.33 -12.16
N PHE A 163 -8.82 -1.24 -12.30
CA PHE A 163 -9.32 0.02 -12.82
C PHE A 163 -9.83 -0.12 -14.26
N GLY A 164 -11.00 0.47 -14.51
CA GLY A 164 -11.73 0.38 -15.78
C GLY A 164 -12.66 -0.82 -15.89
N LYS A 165 -12.70 -1.71 -14.90
CA LYS A 165 -13.72 -2.76 -14.78
C LYS A 165 -15.03 -2.19 -14.21
N PRO A 166 -16.18 -2.90 -14.38
CA PRO A 166 -17.43 -2.49 -13.74
C PRO A 166 -17.28 -2.31 -12.21
N GLY A 167 -17.71 -1.19 -11.69
CA GLY A 167 -17.58 -0.83 -10.27
C GLY A 167 -16.29 -0.10 -9.88
N PHE A 168 -15.32 0.00 -10.81
CA PHE A 168 -14.04 0.69 -10.57
C PHE A 168 -13.95 1.99 -11.40
N PRO A 169 -13.22 3.01 -10.92
CA PRO A 169 -12.87 4.18 -11.70
C PRO A 169 -12.13 3.82 -12.99
N LYS A 170 -12.21 4.69 -14.01
CA LYS A 170 -11.41 4.50 -15.23
C LYS A 170 -9.92 4.64 -14.90
N LYS A 171 -9.07 3.89 -15.64
CA LYS A 171 -7.61 4.03 -15.56
C LYS A 171 -7.13 5.46 -15.78
N SER A 172 -7.76 6.18 -16.75
CA SER A 172 -7.44 7.58 -16.99
C SER A 172 -7.67 8.45 -15.76
N HIS A 173 -8.78 8.27 -15.03
CA HIS A 173 -9.05 9.06 -13.83
C HIS A 173 -7.99 8.87 -12.74
N LEU A 174 -7.50 7.64 -12.56
CA LEU A 174 -6.40 7.37 -11.64
C LEU A 174 -5.09 8.03 -12.12
N ILE A 175 -4.77 7.91 -13.40
CA ILE A 175 -3.55 8.51 -13.96
C ILE A 175 -3.62 10.03 -13.87
N ASP A 176 -4.74 10.65 -14.27
CA ASP A 176 -4.96 12.10 -14.18
C ASP A 176 -4.78 12.63 -12.74
N ALA A 177 -5.24 11.87 -11.74
CA ALA A 177 -5.05 12.22 -10.33
C ALA A 177 -3.59 12.10 -9.85
N CYS A 178 -2.75 11.35 -10.57
CA CYS A 178 -1.36 11.08 -10.22
C CYS A 178 -0.34 11.95 -10.97
N GLU A 179 -0.64 12.41 -12.20
CA GLU A 179 0.36 12.98 -13.12
C GLU A 179 1.07 14.20 -12.55
N ASP A 180 0.35 15.11 -11.93
CA ASP A 180 0.88 16.36 -11.39
C ASP A 180 0.90 16.43 -9.86
N PHE A 181 0.85 15.30 -9.18
CA PHE A 181 0.68 15.24 -7.72
C PHE A 181 1.72 16.07 -6.95
N PHE A 182 2.99 16.03 -7.36
CA PHE A 182 4.09 16.83 -6.82
C PHE A 182 4.48 17.99 -7.76
N GLY A 183 3.61 18.39 -8.68
CA GLY A 183 3.92 19.36 -9.74
C GLY A 183 5.06 18.88 -10.64
N ASP A 184 5.99 19.77 -11.02
CA ASP A 184 7.15 19.47 -11.87
C ASP A 184 8.11 18.40 -11.28
N HIS A 185 7.92 18.05 -10.00
CA HIS A 185 8.72 17.02 -9.30
C HIS A 185 8.06 15.64 -9.32
N THR A 186 6.98 15.45 -10.09
CA THR A 186 6.29 14.18 -10.17
C THR A 186 6.99 13.21 -11.12
N LYS A 187 7.29 12.01 -10.63
CA LYS A 187 7.65 10.87 -11.47
C LYS A 187 6.60 9.79 -11.33
N LEU A 188 5.81 9.59 -12.38
CA LEU A 188 4.81 8.54 -12.46
C LEU A 188 5.35 7.35 -13.25
N THR A 189 5.11 6.14 -12.74
CA THR A 189 5.49 4.89 -13.41
C THR A 189 4.42 3.84 -13.15
N VAL A 190 4.05 3.08 -14.18
CA VAL A 190 3.21 1.88 -14.03
C VAL A 190 4.12 0.66 -14.15
N HIS A 191 4.19 -0.15 -13.10
CA HIS A 191 5.07 -1.32 -13.05
C HIS A 191 4.48 -2.43 -12.17
N LEU A 192 4.50 -3.68 -12.65
CA LEU A 192 4.01 -4.86 -11.95
C LEU A 192 2.61 -4.67 -11.35
N ASP A 193 1.67 -4.16 -12.15
CA ASP A 193 0.28 -3.94 -11.77
C ASP A 193 0.09 -2.83 -10.69
N GLN A 194 1.07 -1.95 -10.53
CA GLN A 194 1.06 -0.84 -9.59
C GLN A 194 1.28 0.49 -10.30
N VAL A 195 0.57 1.52 -9.85
CA VAL A 195 0.87 2.92 -10.19
C VAL A 195 1.75 3.47 -9.08
N ILE A 196 2.92 3.96 -9.44
CA ILE A 196 3.94 4.45 -8.51
C ILE A 196 4.19 5.92 -8.80
N VAL A 197 4.01 6.76 -7.79
CA VAL A 197 4.25 8.19 -7.86
C VAL A 197 5.34 8.56 -6.86
N LEU A 198 6.43 9.12 -7.38
CA LEU A 198 7.62 9.51 -6.61
C LEU A 198 7.79 11.02 -6.67
N ARG A 199 8.18 11.63 -5.55
CA ARG A 199 8.73 12.99 -5.54
C ARG A 199 10.19 12.92 -5.97
N MET A 200 10.51 13.62 -7.06
CA MET A 200 11.89 13.78 -7.50
C MET A 200 12.58 14.86 -6.65
N ASN A 201 13.73 14.51 -6.09
CA ASN A 201 14.61 15.52 -5.49
C ASN A 201 15.29 16.30 -6.62
N VAL A 202 15.29 17.62 -6.52
CA VAL A 202 16.06 18.52 -7.41
C VAL A 202 17.52 18.48 -7.03
#